data_62501b8be68b681590aa5597a429303d
#
_entry.id   62501b8be68b681590aa5597a429303d
#
_cell.length_a   1.000
_cell.length_b   1.000
_cell.length_c   1.000
_cell.angle_alpha   90.00
_cell.angle_beta   90.00
_cell.angle_gamma   90.00
#
_symmetry.space_group_name_H-M   'P 1'
#
loop_
_entity.id
_entity.type
_entity.pdbx_description
1 polymer ?
#
loop_
_entity_poly.entity_id
_entity_poly.type
_entity_poly.pdbx_seq_one_letter_code
_entity_poly.pdbx_strand_id
1 'polypeptide(L)'
;MKLATSPKKVKRLKRRFARVAILGIATFILWIGYLAGSIYFYGSQTTTESADAAIVLGAAVWDTEPSPVFRERINHAITLYKTNQVKNIIFTGGQGEVSEQAESIVAKDYAIERGVAAADILTETQSRTTF
;
A
#
# COMPACT_ATOMS: atom_id res chain seq x y z
N MET A 1 -35.04 -53.75 -3.90
CA MET A 1 -33.83 -54.22 -4.60
C MET A 1 -32.66 -53.39 -4.15
N LYS A 2 -31.86 -53.84 -3.15
CA LYS A 2 -30.69 -53.07 -2.61
C LYS A 2 -29.49 -53.41 -3.48
N LEU A 3 -29.01 -52.44 -4.25
CA LEU A 3 -27.77 -52.56 -5.00
C LEU A 3 -26.60 -52.57 -4.00
N ALA A 4 -26.06 -53.74 -3.73
CA ALA A 4 -24.86 -53.93 -2.88
C ALA A 4 -23.63 -53.43 -3.64
N THR A 5 -23.22 -52.20 -3.42
CA THR A 5 -21.97 -51.64 -3.95
C THR A 5 -20.80 -52.32 -3.25
N SER A 6 -19.97 -53.06 -4.01
CA SER A 6 -18.81 -53.80 -3.49
C SER A 6 -17.87 -52.84 -2.73
N PRO A 7 -17.46 -53.18 -1.47
CA PRO A 7 -16.63 -52.30 -0.61
C PRO A 7 -15.28 -51.94 -1.22
N LYS A 8 -14.77 -52.75 -2.14
CA LYS A 8 -13.51 -52.45 -2.88
C LYS A 8 -13.63 -51.30 -3.87
N LYS A 9 -14.81 -51.15 -4.53
CA LYS A 9 -15.07 -50.03 -5.46
C LYS A 9 -15.18 -48.69 -4.71
N VAL A 10 -15.81 -48.66 -3.56
CA VAL A 10 -15.97 -47.45 -2.72
C VAL A 10 -14.61 -46.97 -2.19
N LYS A 11 -13.72 -47.88 -1.73
CA LYS A 11 -12.36 -47.51 -1.30
C LYS A 11 -11.51 -46.94 -2.44
N ARG A 12 -11.61 -47.49 -3.66
CA ARG A 12 -10.88 -46.95 -4.82
C ARG A 12 -11.38 -45.57 -5.22
N LEU A 13 -12.68 -45.35 -5.16
CA LEU A 13 -13.29 -44.04 -5.49
C LEU A 13 -12.84 -42.97 -4.47
N LYS A 14 -12.94 -43.26 -3.17
CA LYS A 14 -12.45 -42.35 -2.11
C LYS A 14 -10.97 -41.99 -2.27
N ARG A 15 -10.11 -42.96 -2.63
CA ARG A 15 -8.68 -42.69 -2.89
C ARG A 15 -8.45 -41.80 -4.13
N ARG A 16 -9.28 -41.94 -5.18
CA ARG A 16 -9.21 -41.05 -6.36
C ARG A 16 -9.64 -39.65 -6.01
N PHE A 17 -10.75 -39.50 -5.29
CA PHE A 17 -11.19 -38.16 -4.80
C PHE A 17 -10.16 -37.52 -3.88
N ALA A 18 -9.56 -38.25 -2.96
CA ALA A 18 -8.51 -37.74 -2.10
C ALA A 18 -7.29 -37.27 -2.90
N ARG A 19 -6.85 -38.00 -3.93
CA ARG A 19 -5.72 -37.56 -4.79
C ARG A 19 -6.05 -36.31 -5.58
N VAL A 20 -7.26 -36.20 -6.14
CA VAL A 20 -7.71 -35.00 -6.86
C VAL A 20 -7.79 -33.80 -5.92
N ALA A 21 -8.31 -33.99 -4.71
CA ALA A 21 -8.36 -32.94 -3.69
C ALA A 21 -6.95 -32.48 -3.27
N ILE A 22 -6.02 -33.41 -3.06
CA ILE A 22 -4.62 -33.08 -2.72
C ILE A 22 -3.95 -32.30 -3.86
N LEU A 23 -4.15 -32.75 -5.12
CA LEU A 23 -3.62 -32.04 -6.28
C LEU A 23 -4.21 -30.63 -6.39
N GLY A 24 -5.52 -30.47 -6.16
CA GLY A 24 -6.18 -29.16 -6.17
C GLY A 24 -5.62 -28.23 -5.11
N ILE A 25 -5.44 -28.73 -3.88
CA ILE A 25 -4.84 -27.95 -2.78
C ILE A 25 -3.38 -27.58 -3.10
N ALA A 26 -2.60 -28.52 -3.62
CA ALA A 26 -1.21 -28.24 -3.98
C ALA A 26 -1.11 -27.16 -5.06
N THR A 27 -1.94 -27.25 -6.10
CA THR A 27 -1.99 -26.24 -7.17
C THR A 27 -2.40 -24.87 -6.62
N PHE A 28 -3.37 -24.82 -5.71
CA PHE A 28 -3.82 -23.58 -5.07
C PHE A 28 -2.72 -22.94 -4.22
N ILE A 29 -1.98 -23.74 -3.44
CA ILE A 29 -0.84 -23.26 -2.65
C ILE A 29 0.27 -22.70 -3.55
N LEU A 30 0.60 -23.39 -4.64
CA LEU A 30 1.59 -22.92 -5.61
C LEU A 30 1.14 -21.61 -6.27
N TRP A 31 -0.13 -21.47 -6.59
CA TRP A 31 -0.68 -20.24 -7.16
C TRP A 31 -0.59 -19.06 -6.19
N ILE A 32 -0.97 -19.27 -4.91
CA ILE A 32 -0.82 -18.24 -3.87
C ILE A 32 0.66 -17.87 -3.67
N GLY A 33 1.55 -18.86 -3.63
CA GLY A 33 2.99 -18.63 -3.52
C GLY A 33 3.54 -17.81 -4.68
N TYR A 34 3.10 -18.09 -5.91
CA TYR A 34 3.45 -17.31 -7.09
C TYR A 34 2.95 -15.86 -6.99
N LEU A 35 1.69 -15.64 -6.58
CA LEU A 35 1.14 -14.30 -6.40
C LEU A 35 1.89 -13.51 -5.31
N ALA A 36 2.13 -14.13 -4.16
CA ALA A 36 2.88 -13.50 -3.07
C ALA A 36 4.31 -13.13 -3.50
N GLY A 37 4.99 -14.02 -4.21
CA GLY A 37 6.32 -13.77 -4.78
C GLY A 37 6.31 -12.63 -5.79
N SER A 38 5.30 -12.58 -6.67
CA SER A 38 5.15 -11.50 -7.65
C SER A 38 4.94 -10.14 -6.97
N ILE A 39 4.04 -10.07 -5.98
CA ILE A 39 3.78 -8.84 -5.22
C ILE A 39 5.06 -8.36 -4.52
N TYR A 40 5.78 -9.26 -3.86
CA TYR A 40 7.04 -8.92 -3.20
C TYR A 40 8.09 -8.41 -4.19
N PHE A 41 8.27 -9.09 -5.33
CA PHE A 41 9.24 -8.71 -6.34
C PHE A 41 8.92 -7.36 -6.99
N TYR A 42 7.67 -7.13 -7.40
CA TYR A 42 7.26 -5.85 -7.99
C TYR A 42 7.23 -4.72 -6.94
N GLY A 43 6.82 -5.00 -5.72
CA GLY A 43 6.78 -4.01 -4.64
C GLY A 43 8.15 -3.57 -4.12
N SER A 44 9.19 -4.39 -4.34
CA SER A 44 10.58 -4.05 -3.97
C SER A 44 11.36 -3.34 -5.08
N GLN A 45 10.79 -3.18 -6.28
CA GLN A 45 11.44 -2.42 -7.35
C GLN A 45 11.32 -0.93 -7.06
N THR A 46 12.43 -0.32 -6.68
CA THR A 46 12.54 1.14 -6.58
C THR A 46 12.90 1.68 -7.95
N THR A 47 12.00 2.45 -8.54
CA THR A 47 12.30 3.16 -9.79
C THR A 47 13.23 4.31 -9.46
N THR A 48 14.37 4.39 -10.12
CA THR A 48 15.35 5.49 -9.98
C THR A 48 15.09 6.63 -10.96
N GLU A 49 13.95 6.62 -11.63
CA GLU A 49 13.56 7.68 -12.56
C GLU A 49 13.22 8.96 -11.79
N SER A 50 13.75 10.09 -12.28
CA SER A 50 13.42 11.40 -11.73
C SER A 50 12.04 11.85 -12.19
N ALA A 51 11.29 12.48 -11.31
CA ALA A 51 10.00 13.08 -11.60
C ALA A 51 10.01 14.58 -11.25
N ASP A 52 9.06 15.33 -11.77
CA ASP A 52 8.96 16.76 -11.48
C ASP A 52 8.44 17.03 -10.07
N ALA A 53 7.57 16.18 -9.55
CA ALA A 53 7.01 16.31 -8.21
C ALA A 53 6.63 14.98 -7.57
N ALA A 54 6.70 14.90 -6.25
CA ALA A 54 6.09 13.86 -5.44
C ALA A 54 4.77 14.37 -4.86
N ILE A 55 3.68 13.63 -5.07
CA ILE A 55 2.38 13.94 -4.47
C ILE A 55 2.19 13.06 -3.23
N VAL A 56 2.00 13.70 -2.08
CA VAL A 56 1.77 13.04 -0.80
C VAL A 56 0.33 13.23 -0.38
N LEU A 57 -0.42 12.15 -0.35
CA LEU A 57 -1.82 12.16 0.09
C LEU A 57 -1.90 12.19 1.61
N GLY A 58 -2.81 12.99 2.15
CA GLY A 58 -3.10 13.08 3.58
C GLY A 58 -3.47 11.73 4.20
N ALA A 59 -3.25 11.61 5.51
CA ALA A 59 -3.56 10.40 6.26
C ALA A 59 -3.69 10.67 7.77
N ALA A 60 -4.50 11.63 8.12
CA ALA A 60 -4.78 12.12 9.46
C ALA A 60 -3.65 12.90 10.16
N VAL A 61 -4.06 13.86 10.93
CA VAL A 61 -3.23 14.69 11.80
C VAL A 61 -3.76 14.56 13.23
N TRP A 62 -2.87 14.46 14.20
CA TRP A 62 -3.18 14.45 15.62
C TRP A 62 -2.73 15.78 16.22
N ASP A 63 -3.68 16.63 16.54
CA ASP A 63 -3.46 18.02 16.94
C ASP A 63 -2.66 18.80 15.89
N THR A 64 -1.37 18.99 16.13
CA THR A 64 -0.45 19.72 15.25
C THR A 64 0.62 18.84 14.59
N GLU A 65 0.56 17.51 14.81
CA GLU A 65 1.56 16.58 14.27
C GLU A 65 0.97 15.57 13.28
N PRO A 66 1.73 15.16 12.26
CA PRO A 66 1.29 14.09 11.37
C PRO A 66 1.16 12.76 12.13
N SER A 67 0.09 12.00 11.86
CA SER A 67 -0.03 10.62 12.33
C SER A 67 1.18 9.77 11.92
N PRO A 68 1.48 8.65 12.60
CA PRO A 68 2.64 7.83 12.25
C PRO A 68 2.68 7.40 10.77
N VAL A 69 1.53 7.05 10.21
CA VAL A 69 1.41 6.67 8.80
C VAL A 69 1.66 7.87 7.88
N PHE A 70 1.12 9.03 8.22
CA PHE A 70 1.33 10.25 7.43
C PHE A 70 2.78 10.72 7.50
N ARG A 71 3.39 10.64 8.67
CA ARG A 71 4.81 10.96 8.90
C ARG A 71 5.73 10.14 8.00
N GLU A 72 5.50 8.84 7.88
CA GLU A 72 6.30 7.98 7.00
C GLU A 72 6.15 8.36 5.52
N ARG A 73 4.96 8.73 5.07
CA ARG A 73 4.75 9.23 3.71
C ARG A 73 5.52 10.52 3.45
N ILE A 74 5.46 11.48 4.40
CA ILE A 74 6.18 12.74 4.30
C ILE A 74 7.70 12.50 4.30
N ASN A 75 8.20 11.65 5.21
CA ASN A 75 9.63 11.31 5.29
C ASN A 75 10.13 10.69 3.99
N HIS A 76 9.33 9.82 3.36
CA HIS A 76 9.68 9.25 2.07
C HIS A 76 9.80 10.32 0.98
N ALA A 77 8.84 11.23 0.89
CA ALA A 77 8.89 12.35 -0.06
C ALA A 77 10.08 13.28 0.18
N ILE A 78 10.42 13.58 1.45
CA ILE A 78 11.62 14.34 1.81
C ILE A 78 12.89 13.62 1.34
N THR A 79 12.93 12.29 1.45
CA THR A 79 14.05 11.49 0.97
C THR A 79 14.20 11.59 -0.55
N LEU A 80 13.09 11.47 -1.29
CA LEU A 80 13.08 11.64 -2.75
C LEU A 80 13.57 13.05 -3.16
N TYR A 81 13.14 14.08 -2.45
CA TYR A 81 13.58 15.46 -2.69
C TYR A 81 15.09 15.64 -2.41
N LYS A 82 15.59 15.17 -1.26
CA LYS A 82 17.00 15.27 -0.88
C LYS A 82 17.93 14.47 -1.78
N THR A 83 17.44 13.41 -2.41
CA THR A 83 18.18 12.60 -3.38
C THR A 83 18.03 13.09 -4.82
N ASN A 84 17.42 14.27 -5.02
CA ASN A 84 17.15 14.87 -6.34
C ASN A 84 16.34 13.96 -7.29
N GLN A 85 15.53 13.05 -6.75
CA GLN A 85 14.61 12.26 -7.55
C GLN A 85 13.34 13.04 -7.89
N VAL A 86 12.97 14.02 -7.06
CA VAL A 86 11.90 14.97 -7.34
C VAL A 86 12.37 16.40 -7.06
N LYS A 87 11.81 17.38 -7.79
CA LYS A 87 12.13 18.80 -7.64
C LYS A 87 11.17 19.49 -6.66
N ASN A 88 9.93 19.02 -6.61
CA ASN A 88 8.86 19.62 -5.80
C ASN A 88 8.14 18.54 -4.99
N ILE A 89 7.51 18.96 -3.89
CA ILE A 89 6.60 18.11 -3.12
C ILE A 89 5.23 18.78 -3.10
N ILE A 90 4.19 18.01 -3.37
CA ILE A 90 2.79 18.46 -3.33
C ILE A 90 2.11 17.73 -2.18
N PHE A 91 1.73 18.43 -1.14
CA PHE A 91 0.93 17.86 -0.05
C PHE A 91 -0.55 18.13 -0.32
N THR A 92 -1.37 17.09 -0.27
CA THR A 92 -2.82 17.19 -0.39
C THR A 92 -3.49 16.73 0.90
N GLY A 93 -4.60 17.32 1.24
CA GLY A 93 -5.38 16.99 2.43
C GLY A 93 -5.98 18.24 3.06
N GLY A 94 -7.29 18.21 3.17
CA GLY A 94 -8.05 19.29 3.79
C GLY A 94 -8.09 19.19 5.31
N GLN A 95 -8.93 19.99 5.93
CA GLN A 95 -9.18 19.96 7.35
C GLN A 95 -10.03 18.74 7.71
N GLY A 96 -9.52 17.90 8.60
CA GLY A 96 -10.25 16.78 9.18
C GLY A 96 -11.29 17.25 10.23
N GLU A 97 -12.17 16.35 10.65
CA GLU A 97 -13.21 16.68 11.66
C GLU A 97 -12.62 16.98 13.04
N VAL A 98 -11.41 16.54 13.33
CA VAL A 98 -10.77 16.63 14.65
C VAL A 98 -9.61 17.62 14.68
N SER A 99 -9.06 18.00 13.53
CA SER A 99 -7.91 18.89 13.45
C SER A 99 -8.32 20.32 13.11
N GLU A 100 -7.72 21.30 13.78
CA GLU A 100 -7.92 22.72 13.47
C GLU A 100 -7.23 23.17 12.18
N GLN A 101 -6.20 22.43 11.75
CA GLN A 101 -5.42 22.73 10.54
C GLN A 101 -5.60 21.67 9.47
N ALA A 102 -5.46 22.10 8.21
CA ALA A 102 -5.45 21.18 7.08
C ALA A 102 -4.23 20.26 7.12
N GLU A 103 -4.41 18.98 6.80
CA GLU A 103 -3.33 17.98 6.81
C GLU A 103 -2.15 18.41 5.94
N SER A 104 -2.41 19.01 4.79
CA SER A 104 -1.38 19.51 3.87
C SER A 104 -0.54 20.63 4.47
N ILE A 105 -1.08 21.47 5.34
CA ILE A 105 -0.35 22.55 6.02
C ILE A 105 0.58 21.95 7.07
N VAL A 106 0.09 21.05 7.90
CA VAL A 106 0.91 20.35 8.91
C VAL A 106 2.06 19.58 8.23
N ALA A 107 1.80 18.94 7.08
CA ALA A 107 2.83 18.25 6.32
C ALA A 107 3.89 19.21 5.75
N LYS A 108 3.46 20.38 5.28
CA LYS A 108 4.38 21.44 4.80
C LYS A 108 5.31 21.91 5.91
N ASP A 109 4.76 22.25 7.08
CA ASP A 109 5.56 22.76 8.20
C ASP A 109 6.56 21.70 8.67
N TYR A 110 6.11 20.44 8.78
CA TYR A 110 6.97 19.30 9.10
C TYR A 110 8.11 19.09 8.09
N ALA A 111 7.86 19.30 6.79
CA ALA A 111 8.86 19.14 5.74
C ALA A 111 9.88 20.31 5.75
N ILE A 112 9.43 21.55 6.00
CA ILE A 112 10.30 22.72 6.12
C ILE A 112 11.28 22.56 7.29
N GLU A 113 10.82 22.12 8.46
CA GLU A 113 11.66 21.81 9.62
C GLU A 113 12.77 20.80 9.32
N ARG A 114 12.54 19.93 8.32
CA ARG A 114 13.48 18.90 7.87
C ARG A 114 14.30 19.28 6.66
N GLY A 115 14.28 20.58 6.29
CA GLY A 115 15.17 21.16 5.31
C GLY A 115 14.69 21.11 3.86
N VAL A 116 13.38 20.97 3.62
CA VAL A 116 12.79 21.19 2.30
C VAL A 116 12.54 22.67 2.13
N ALA A 117 12.94 23.25 0.98
CA ALA A 117 12.70 24.65 0.71
C ALA A 117 11.19 24.95 0.57
N ALA A 118 10.70 25.99 1.24
CA ALA A 118 9.29 26.34 1.21
C ALA A 118 8.77 26.67 -0.21
N ALA A 119 9.66 27.14 -1.09
CA ALA A 119 9.35 27.45 -2.49
C ALA A 119 9.07 26.18 -3.34
N ASP A 120 9.60 25.02 -2.92
CA ASP A 120 9.46 23.74 -3.63
C ASP A 120 8.29 22.92 -3.09
N ILE A 121 7.52 23.49 -2.15
CA ILE A 121 6.34 22.82 -1.55
C ILE A 121 5.07 23.49 -2.03
N LEU A 122 4.18 22.70 -2.62
CA LEU A 122 2.82 23.09 -2.95
C LEU A 122 1.84 22.40 -1.99
N THR A 123 0.74 23.08 -1.64
CA THR A 123 -0.29 22.55 -0.74
C THR A 123 -1.67 22.66 -1.38
N GLU A 124 -2.46 21.60 -1.24
CA GLU A 124 -3.89 21.57 -1.60
C GLU A 124 -4.68 21.26 -0.32
N THR A 125 -5.61 22.14 0.05
CA THR A 125 -6.30 22.16 1.34
C THR A 125 -7.79 21.81 1.30
N GLN A 126 -8.35 21.56 0.13
CA GLN A 126 -9.79 21.34 -0.03
C GLN A 126 -10.18 19.87 -0.17
N SER A 127 -9.22 19.01 -0.49
CA SER A 127 -9.45 17.57 -0.64
C SER A 127 -9.84 16.92 0.68
N ARG A 128 -11.06 16.36 0.75
CA ARG A 128 -11.56 15.62 1.90
C ARG A 128 -11.65 14.12 1.66
N THR A 129 -11.69 13.71 0.39
CA THR A 129 -11.77 12.31 -0.03
C THR A 129 -10.89 12.07 -1.23
N THR A 130 -10.55 10.81 -1.47
CA THR A 130 -9.77 10.39 -2.65
C THR A 130 -10.64 10.22 -3.90
N PHE A 131 -11.95 10.50 -3.80
CA PHE A 131 -12.92 10.38 -4.90
C PHE A 131 -13.40 11.74 -5.35
#